data_89fe1f5b42efc2a5437d4bb5b41acdff
#
_entry.id   89fe1f5b42efc2a5437d4bb5b41acdff
#
_cell.length_a   1.000
_cell.length_b   1.000
_cell.length_c   1.000
_cell.angle_alpha   90.00
_cell.angle_beta   90.00
_cell.angle_gamma   90.00
#
_symmetry.space_group_name_H-M   'P 1'
#
loop_
_entity.id
_entity.type
_entity.pdbx_description
1 polymer ?
#
loop_
_entity_poly.entity_id
_entity_poly.type
_entity_poly.pdbx_seq_one_letter_code
_entity_poly.pdbx_strand_id
1 'polypeptide(L)'
;MLPVRHLAAALFATLAITPSAYAWGPLGHSVVAALAQRHLSPAAETEVEHLLALDHTHSLADIASWPDEIRNDPKQQDLWKQTRSSHYIDFRDPSCKYVRPRDCRNGQCVVEAIPHYLAILGDRRQPDAVRLQALKFVVHFVGDIHQPLHAGYRDDAGGNAYQVQFQGQGMNLHRVWDSGLLNTRGLNGKAYAQRLDAEGIAPLPPPIAPFDKPAAQWAEESCQITRDIYPANHKIDQAYIDAELPVADSRLREAGRRLAEVLNLALQNG
;
A
#
# COMPACT_ATOMS: atom_id res chain seq x y z
N MET A 1 2.80 -55.98 -42.51
CA MET A 1 2.57 -55.55 -41.10
C MET A 1 3.48 -54.38 -40.83
N LEU A 2 2.94 -53.14 -40.83
CA LEU A 2 3.66 -51.92 -40.53
C LEU A 2 3.47 -51.56 -39.04
N PRO A 3 4.51 -51.11 -38.32
CA PRO A 3 4.34 -50.81 -36.90
C PRO A 3 3.72 -49.41 -36.73
N VAL A 4 2.68 -49.35 -35.92
CA VAL A 4 2.03 -48.11 -35.46
C VAL A 4 2.94 -47.43 -34.45
N ARG A 5 3.44 -46.23 -34.82
CA ARG A 5 4.18 -45.37 -33.91
C ARG A 5 3.19 -44.55 -33.07
N HIS A 6 3.09 -44.80 -31.78
CA HIS A 6 2.38 -43.96 -30.85
C HIS A 6 3.21 -42.69 -30.57
N LEU A 7 2.73 -41.53 -31.07
CA LEU A 7 3.23 -40.24 -30.61
C LEU A 7 2.61 -39.96 -29.24
N ALA A 8 3.44 -39.94 -28.23
CA ALA A 8 3.06 -39.42 -26.93
C ALA A 8 3.16 -37.88 -26.98
N ALA A 9 2.01 -37.20 -26.97
CA ALA A 9 1.96 -35.73 -26.80
C ALA A 9 2.23 -35.40 -25.34
N ALA A 10 3.40 -34.84 -25.06
CA ALA A 10 3.71 -34.29 -23.75
C ALA A 10 2.96 -32.94 -23.58
N LEU A 11 1.93 -32.93 -22.75
CA LEU A 11 1.26 -31.72 -22.30
C LEU A 11 2.20 -30.95 -21.36
N PHE A 12 2.85 -29.91 -21.83
CA PHE A 12 3.51 -28.94 -20.97
C PHE A 12 2.42 -28.06 -20.33
N ALA A 13 2.07 -28.37 -19.08
CA ALA A 13 1.31 -27.46 -18.23
C ALA A 13 2.23 -26.28 -17.86
N THR A 14 2.10 -25.15 -18.57
CA THR A 14 2.70 -23.90 -18.13
C THR A 14 1.97 -23.47 -16.87
N LEU A 15 2.62 -23.66 -15.70
CA LEU A 15 2.21 -22.97 -14.48
C LEU A 15 2.28 -21.46 -14.78
N ALA A 16 1.13 -20.83 -14.98
CA ALA A 16 1.02 -19.39 -14.95
C ALA A 16 1.32 -18.96 -13.51
N ILE A 17 2.55 -18.52 -13.25
CA ILE A 17 2.89 -17.79 -12.02
C ILE A 17 2.14 -16.47 -12.14
N THR A 18 0.97 -16.38 -11.51
CA THR A 18 0.26 -15.10 -11.35
C THR A 18 1.15 -14.24 -10.45
N PRO A 19 1.76 -13.17 -10.98
CA PRO A 19 2.46 -12.23 -10.11
C PRO A 19 1.42 -11.64 -9.16
N SER A 20 1.62 -11.86 -7.87
CA SER A 20 0.77 -11.28 -6.85
C SER A 20 0.86 -9.76 -6.93
N ALA A 21 -0.28 -9.09 -6.84
CA ALA A 21 -0.32 -7.66 -6.66
C ALA A 21 0.36 -7.32 -5.32
N TYR A 22 1.24 -6.38 -5.37
CA TYR A 22 1.77 -5.68 -4.20
C TYR A 22 0.96 -4.39 -4.10
N ALA A 23 0.75 -3.90 -2.90
CA ALA A 23 0.37 -2.53 -2.59
C ALA A 23 1.24 -1.53 -3.39
N TRP A 24 1.23 -0.24 -3.10
CA TRP A 24 2.32 0.53 -3.68
C TRP A 24 3.57 -0.35 -3.71
N GLY A 25 4.13 -0.63 -4.87
CA GLY A 25 5.34 -1.44 -4.91
C GLY A 25 6.43 -0.89 -3.99
N PRO A 26 7.55 -1.56 -3.79
CA PRO A 26 8.59 -1.14 -2.84
C PRO A 26 9.02 0.31 -3.00
N LEU A 27 8.99 0.85 -4.23
CA LEU A 27 9.28 2.26 -4.50
C LEU A 27 8.28 3.19 -3.82
N GLY A 28 6.98 2.95 -3.99
CA GLY A 28 5.95 3.83 -3.43
C GLY A 28 5.91 3.80 -1.91
N HIS A 29 6.00 2.61 -1.28
CA HIS A 29 6.14 2.49 0.18
C HIS A 29 7.38 3.21 0.70
N SER A 30 8.52 3.07 0.02
CA SER A 30 9.76 3.78 0.38
C SER A 30 9.57 5.31 0.30
N VAL A 31 8.85 5.81 -0.71
CA VAL A 31 8.55 7.25 -0.86
C VAL A 31 7.67 7.74 0.28
N VAL A 32 6.57 7.05 0.58
CA VAL A 32 5.65 7.41 1.68
C VAL A 32 6.38 7.46 3.02
N ALA A 33 7.16 6.43 3.32
CA ALA A 33 7.94 6.31 4.55
C ALA A 33 9.00 7.42 4.67
N ALA A 34 9.74 7.68 3.57
CA ALA A 34 10.76 8.73 3.55
C ALA A 34 10.15 10.15 3.68
N LEU A 35 8.97 10.39 3.11
CA LEU A 35 8.22 11.63 3.32
C LEU A 35 7.81 11.77 4.79
N ALA A 36 7.23 10.72 5.37
CA ALA A 36 6.78 10.76 6.77
C ALA A 36 7.94 11.03 7.73
N GLN A 37 9.07 10.36 7.54
CA GLN A 37 10.25 10.51 8.41
C GLN A 37 10.77 11.95 8.46
N ARG A 38 10.64 12.72 7.39
CA ARG A 38 11.04 14.14 7.31
C ARG A 38 10.14 15.08 8.11
N HIS A 39 8.96 14.64 8.50
CA HIS A 39 7.92 15.43 9.17
C HIS A 39 7.57 14.89 10.58
N LEU A 40 8.41 14.01 11.13
CA LEU A 40 8.26 13.56 12.52
C LEU A 40 8.56 14.71 13.49
N SER A 41 7.78 14.75 14.57
CA SER A 41 8.14 15.58 15.72
C SER A 41 9.36 15.01 16.43
N PRO A 42 10.14 15.81 17.19
CA PRO A 42 11.32 15.31 17.89
C PRO A 42 11.03 14.11 18.82
N ALA A 43 9.86 14.10 19.47
CA ALA A 43 9.47 12.98 20.34
C ALA A 43 9.18 11.71 19.53
N ALA A 44 8.44 11.83 18.41
CA ALA A 44 8.15 10.69 17.53
C ALA A 44 9.42 10.19 16.84
N GLU A 45 10.32 11.08 16.40
CA GLU A 45 11.61 10.72 15.79
C GLU A 45 12.44 9.89 16.74
N THR A 46 12.62 10.33 18.00
CA THR A 46 13.37 9.59 19.03
C THR A 46 12.80 8.19 19.23
N GLU A 47 11.49 8.06 19.32
CA GLU A 47 10.84 6.77 19.56
C GLU A 47 10.90 5.85 18.34
N VAL A 48 10.76 6.41 17.15
CA VAL A 48 10.93 5.67 15.88
C VAL A 48 12.37 5.16 15.77
N GLU A 49 13.38 5.98 16.04
CA GLU A 49 14.79 5.57 16.03
C GLU A 49 15.06 4.45 17.02
N HIS A 50 14.51 4.55 18.24
CA HIS A 50 14.60 3.51 19.25
C HIS A 50 14.06 2.16 18.75
N LEU A 51 12.88 2.16 18.16
CA LEU A 51 12.27 0.93 17.62
C LEU A 51 13.04 0.39 16.42
N LEU A 52 13.45 1.25 15.48
CA LEU A 52 14.19 0.84 14.28
C LEU A 52 15.57 0.24 14.60
N ALA A 53 16.19 0.66 15.70
CA ALA A 53 17.46 0.11 16.15
C ALA A 53 17.39 -1.42 16.41
N LEU A 54 16.22 -1.96 16.75
CA LEU A 54 16.02 -3.42 16.93
C LEU A 54 16.19 -4.20 15.60
N ASP A 55 15.95 -3.56 14.48
CA ASP A 55 16.17 -4.12 13.13
C ASP A 55 17.48 -3.63 12.51
N HIS A 56 18.37 -3.00 13.29
CA HIS A 56 19.65 -2.47 12.82
C HIS A 56 19.54 -1.46 11.67
N THR A 57 18.44 -0.70 11.61
CA THR A 57 18.22 0.37 10.63
C THR A 57 17.86 1.69 11.33
N HIS A 58 17.89 2.79 10.56
CA HIS A 58 17.48 4.13 11.00
C HIS A 58 16.46 4.75 10.04
N SER A 59 15.93 3.96 9.11
CA SER A 59 15.04 4.46 8.06
C SER A 59 13.71 3.74 8.06
N LEU A 60 12.61 4.49 8.15
CA LEU A 60 11.27 3.97 7.92
C LEU A 60 11.12 3.34 6.53
N ALA A 61 11.87 3.83 5.53
CA ALA A 61 11.83 3.29 4.18
C ALA A 61 12.35 1.84 4.10
N ASP A 62 13.27 1.44 4.99
CA ASP A 62 13.84 0.09 4.99
C ASP A 62 12.85 -0.97 5.50
N ILE A 63 11.88 -0.56 6.32
CA ILE A 63 10.86 -1.46 6.87
C ILE A 63 9.52 -1.37 6.12
N ALA A 64 9.38 -0.43 5.19
CA ALA A 64 8.10 -0.06 4.61
C ALA A 64 7.44 -1.18 3.77
N SER A 65 8.23 -2.07 3.16
CA SER A 65 7.71 -3.20 2.37
C SER A 65 7.64 -4.52 3.13
N TRP A 66 8.11 -4.55 4.38
CA TRP A 66 8.17 -5.79 5.17
C TRP A 66 6.82 -6.53 5.27
N PRO A 67 5.64 -5.87 5.44
CA PRO A 67 4.35 -6.55 5.51
C PRO A 67 4.00 -7.35 4.23
N ASP A 68 4.51 -6.95 3.09
CA ASP A 68 4.40 -7.71 1.84
C ASP A 68 5.45 -8.83 1.73
N GLU A 69 6.67 -8.56 2.21
CA GLU A 69 7.80 -9.48 2.12
C GLU A 69 7.60 -10.75 2.95
N ILE A 70 6.91 -10.65 4.11
CA ILE A 70 6.62 -11.80 4.98
C ILE A 70 5.85 -12.92 4.28
N ARG A 71 5.17 -12.62 3.17
CA ARG A 71 4.53 -13.62 2.33
C ARG A 71 5.49 -14.69 1.84
N ASN A 72 6.74 -14.31 1.59
CA ASN A 72 7.77 -15.20 1.06
C ASN A 72 8.68 -15.80 2.16
N ASP A 73 8.48 -15.41 3.42
CA ASP A 73 9.21 -15.94 4.55
C ASP A 73 8.47 -17.15 5.16
N PRO A 74 9.04 -18.37 5.09
CA PRO A 74 8.42 -19.56 5.70
C PRO A 74 8.13 -19.44 7.19
N LYS A 75 8.90 -18.59 7.91
CA LYS A 75 8.73 -18.36 9.37
C LYS A 75 7.57 -17.41 9.67
N GLN A 76 7.12 -16.63 8.70
CA GLN A 76 6.09 -15.60 8.86
C GLN A 76 4.75 -15.97 8.22
N GLN A 77 4.61 -17.20 7.71
CA GLN A 77 3.43 -17.62 6.95
C GLN A 77 2.12 -17.48 7.74
N ASP A 78 2.14 -17.72 9.04
CA ASP A 78 0.93 -17.60 9.85
C ASP A 78 0.55 -16.14 10.08
N LEU A 79 1.53 -15.25 10.26
CA LEU A 79 1.30 -13.81 10.32
C LEU A 79 0.77 -13.30 8.98
N TRP A 80 1.36 -13.72 7.85
CA TRP A 80 0.85 -13.38 6.52
C TRP A 80 -0.61 -13.79 6.32
N LYS A 81 -0.98 -15.03 6.68
CA LYS A 81 -2.37 -15.50 6.57
C LYS A 81 -3.35 -14.66 7.38
N GLN A 82 -2.91 -14.15 8.54
CA GLN A 82 -3.73 -13.30 9.42
C GLN A 82 -3.87 -11.89 8.87
N THR A 83 -2.84 -11.35 8.21
CA THR A 83 -2.75 -9.94 7.82
C THR A 83 -3.01 -9.66 6.34
N ARG A 84 -2.96 -10.66 5.46
CA ARG A 84 -3.07 -10.47 4.00
C ARG A 84 -4.32 -9.70 3.54
N SER A 85 -5.42 -9.78 4.27
CA SER A 85 -6.65 -9.04 3.96
C SER A 85 -6.63 -7.62 4.53
N SER A 86 -5.64 -7.26 5.34
CA SER A 86 -5.48 -5.95 5.94
C SER A 86 -4.80 -4.93 5.04
N HIS A 87 -4.37 -5.34 3.85
CA HIS A 87 -3.71 -4.47 2.88
C HIS A 87 -4.69 -3.63 2.04
N TYR A 88 -5.98 -3.98 2.00
CA TYR A 88 -6.95 -3.36 1.11
C TYR A 88 -8.35 -3.33 1.72
N ILE A 89 -9.24 -2.65 1.03
CA ILE A 89 -10.69 -2.71 1.22
C ILE A 89 -11.35 -2.77 -0.16
N ASP A 90 -12.29 -3.69 -0.34
CA ASP A 90 -13.08 -3.83 -1.57
C ASP A 90 -14.48 -3.22 -1.37
N PHE A 91 -14.70 -2.04 -1.90
CA PHE A 91 -16.03 -1.43 -1.91
C PHE A 91 -17.00 -2.23 -2.78
N ARG A 92 -18.25 -2.36 -2.29
CA ARG A 92 -19.29 -3.15 -2.95
C ARG A 92 -20.31 -2.30 -3.70
N ASP A 93 -20.19 -0.99 -3.60
CA ASP A 93 -21.02 -0.08 -4.36
C ASP A 93 -20.24 1.19 -4.77
N PRO A 94 -20.67 1.84 -5.87
CA PRO A 94 -19.97 2.98 -6.44
C PRO A 94 -20.11 4.28 -5.63
N SER A 95 -20.83 4.27 -4.51
CA SER A 95 -20.96 5.46 -3.66
C SER A 95 -19.68 5.77 -2.90
N CYS A 96 -18.75 4.81 -2.81
CA CYS A 96 -17.51 4.93 -2.03
C CYS A 96 -17.77 5.33 -0.57
N LYS A 97 -18.90 4.88 0.00
CA LYS A 97 -19.20 5.09 1.43
C LYS A 97 -18.91 3.83 2.21
N TYR A 98 -17.99 3.95 3.17
CA TYR A 98 -17.60 2.85 4.03
C TYR A 98 -18.75 2.41 4.95
N VAL A 99 -19.07 1.13 4.90
CA VAL A 99 -20.05 0.49 5.79
C VAL A 99 -19.42 -0.78 6.34
N ARG A 100 -18.94 -0.72 7.59
CA ARG A 100 -18.13 -1.77 8.21
C ARG A 100 -18.68 -3.20 8.04
N PRO A 101 -19.94 -3.52 8.31
CA PRO A 101 -20.47 -4.89 8.15
C PRO A 101 -20.47 -5.39 6.70
N ARG A 102 -20.53 -4.48 5.73
CA ARG A 102 -20.56 -4.77 4.30
C ARG A 102 -19.16 -4.93 3.72
N ASP A 103 -18.27 -3.96 4.04
CA ASP A 103 -16.99 -3.78 3.33
C ASP A 103 -15.80 -4.37 4.10
N CYS A 104 -15.90 -4.48 5.44
CA CYS A 104 -14.84 -4.97 6.31
C CYS A 104 -15.33 -6.08 7.25
N ARG A 105 -15.69 -7.22 6.68
CA ARG A 105 -16.19 -8.34 7.46
C ARG A 105 -15.11 -8.86 8.41
N ASN A 106 -15.51 -9.13 9.65
CA ASN A 106 -14.61 -9.59 10.73
C ASN A 106 -13.46 -8.61 11.08
N GLY A 107 -13.54 -7.35 10.66
CA GLY A 107 -12.49 -6.37 10.92
C GLY A 107 -11.19 -6.61 10.14
N GLN A 108 -11.22 -7.44 9.10
CA GLN A 108 -10.04 -7.77 8.29
C GLN A 108 -10.01 -6.92 7.01
N CYS A 109 -9.65 -5.66 7.16
CA CYS A 109 -9.38 -4.73 6.06
C CYS A 109 -8.45 -3.60 6.54
N VAL A 110 -7.90 -2.84 5.61
CA VAL A 110 -6.95 -1.76 5.90
C VAL A 110 -7.54 -0.67 6.80
N VAL A 111 -8.85 -0.38 6.71
CA VAL A 111 -9.53 0.63 7.53
C VAL A 111 -9.51 0.27 9.01
N GLU A 112 -9.68 -1.00 9.36
CA GLU A 112 -9.67 -1.48 10.74
C GLU A 112 -8.24 -1.81 11.23
N ALA A 113 -7.34 -2.17 10.32
CA ALA A 113 -5.96 -2.51 10.65
C ALA A 113 -5.16 -1.29 11.12
N ILE A 114 -5.31 -0.14 10.49
CA ILE A 114 -4.58 1.07 10.85
C ILE A 114 -4.81 1.46 12.32
N PRO A 115 -6.04 1.68 12.81
CA PRO A 115 -6.26 2.02 14.22
C PRO A 115 -5.81 0.91 15.18
N HIS A 116 -5.96 -0.36 14.78
CA HIS A 116 -5.49 -1.49 15.59
C HIS A 116 -3.99 -1.43 15.85
N TYR A 117 -3.18 -1.29 14.81
CA TYR A 117 -1.72 -1.25 14.96
C TYR A 117 -1.22 0.07 15.55
N LEU A 118 -1.90 1.20 15.32
CA LEU A 118 -1.60 2.45 16.02
C LEU A 118 -1.80 2.35 17.53
N ALA A 119 -2.85 1.66 17.98
CA ALA A 119 -3.08 1.42 19.41
C ALA A 119 -1.96 0.57 20.03
N ILE A 120 -1.48 -0.46 19.33
CA ILE A 120 -0.34 -1.28 19.79
C ILE A 120 0.94 -0.46 19.82
N LEU A 121 1.22 0.30 18.77
CA LEU A 121 2.41 1.14 18.66
C LEU A 121 2.51 2.17 19.79
N GLY A 122 1.39 2.83 20.11
CA GLY A 122 1.32 3.85 21.15
C GLY A 122 1.30 3.31 22.58
N ASP A 123 1.01 2.02 22.79
CA ASP A 123 0.99 1.42 24.14
C ASP A 123 2.40 1.01 24.59
N ARG A 124 3.04 1.86 25.40
CA ARG A 124 4.39 1.62 25.95
C ARG A 124 4.50 0.44 26.90
N ARG A 125 3.40 -0.18 27.31
CA ARG A 125 3.41 -1.42 28.11
C ARG A 125 3.68 -2.64 27.23
N GLN A 126 3.52 -2.51 25.91
CA GLN A 126 3.86 -3.56 24.97
C GLN A 126 5.37 -3.70 24.83
N PRO A 127 5.89 -4.93 24.64
CA PRO A 127 7.30 -5.13 24.33
C PRO A 127 7.71 -4.37 23.05
N ASP A 128 8.92 -3.81 23.01
CA ASP A 128 9.41 -3.03 21.86
C ASP A 128 9.39 -3.84 20.55
N ALA A 129 9.65 -5.14 20.58
CA ALA A 129 9.53 -5.99 19.40
C ALA A 129 8.09 -6.05 18.84
N VAL A 130 7.06 -5.99 19.69
CA VAL A 130 5.65 -5.95 19.30
C VAL A 130 5.31 -4.57 18.74
N ARG A 131 5.83 -3.52 19.36
CA ARG A 131 5.66 -2.14 18.89
C ARG A 131 6.39 -1.89 17.56
N LEU A 132 7.58 -2.44 17.36
CA LEU A 132 8.28 -2.40 16.08
C LEU A 132 7.47 -3.09 14.99
N GLN A 133 6.91 -4.27 15.27
CA GLN A 133 6.04 -4.95 14.31
C GLN A 133 4.82 -4.10 13.96
N ALA A 134 4.20 -3.46 14.96
CA ALA A 134 3.09 -2.54 14.75
C ALA A 134 3.51 -1.32 13.92
N LEU A 135 4.70 -0.74 14.16
CA LEU A 135 5.26 0.34 13.35
C LEU A 135 5.37 -0.06 11.87
N LYS A 136 5.90 -1.26 11.58
CA LYS A 136 6.00 -1.79 10.22
C LYS A 136 4.64 -1.85 9.53
N PHE A 137 3.63 -2.38 10.22
CA PHE A 137 2.27 -2.44 9.68
C PHE A 137 1.64 -1.05 9.49
N VAL A 138 1.81 -0.11 10.42
CA VAL A 138 1.30 1.26 10.28
C VAL A 138 1.92 1.96 9.08
N VAL A 139 3.24 1.91 8.93
CA VAL A 139 3.97 2.52 7.80
C VAL A 139 3.45 2.00 6.47
N HIS A 140 3.25 0.69 6.37
CA HIS A 140 2.77 0.04 5.17
C HIS A 140 1.29 0.35 4.87
N PHE A 141 0.40 0.09 5.82
CA PHE A 141 -1.04 0.21 5.61
C PHE A 141 -1.53 1.64 5.39
N VAL A 142 -0.84 2.63 5.97
CA VAL A 142 -1.11 4.04 5.62
C VAL A 142 -0.70 4.32 4.17
N GLY A 143 0.36 3.70 3.66
CA GLY A 143 0.67 3.72 2.23
C GLY A 143 -0.44 3.08 1.41
N ASP A 144 -0.83 1.85 1.75
CA ASP A 144 -1.83 1.05 1.03
C ASP A 144 -3.15 1.78 0.83
N ILE A 145 -3.73 2.31 1.91
CA ILE A 145 -5.04 2.96 1.88
C ILE A 145 -5.08 4.20 0.97
N HIS A 146 -3.91 4.76 0.62
CA HIS A 146 -3.78 5.88 -0.29
C HIS A 146 -3.54 5.47 -1.75
N GLN A 147 -3.28 4.20 -2.04
CA GLN A 147 -3.28 3.67 -3.40
C GLN A 147 -4.74 3.45 -3.84
N PRO A 148 -5.23 4.14 -4.88
CA PRO A 148 -6.64 4.12 -5.23
C PRO A 148 -7.24 2.72 -5.38
N LEU A 149 -6.52 1.79 -6.01
CA LEU A 149 -7.01 0.44 -6.25
C LEU A 149 -6.96 -0.48 -5.02
N HIS A 150 -6.28 -0.07 -3.93
CA HIS A 150 -6.38 -0.73 -2.61
C HIS A 150 -7.67 -0.38 -1.86
N ALA A 151 -8.40 0.63 -2.34
CA ALA A 151 -9.75 0.94 -1.95
C ALA A 151 -10.67 0.91 -3.18
N GLY A 152 -10.44 -0.05 -4.05
CA GLY A 152 -11.15 -0.23 -5.31
C GLY A 152 -12.45 -1.02 -5.19
N TYR A 153 -12.97 -1.44 -6.33
CA TYR A 153 -14.20 -2.21 -6.38
C TYR A 153 -13.94 -3.71 -6.26
N ARG A 154 -14.82 -4.39 -5.56
CA ARG A 154 -14.75 -5.83 -5.36
C ARG A 154 -14.86 -6.63 -6.66
N ASP A 155 -15.66 -6.15 -7.61
CA ASP A 155 -16.04 -6.92 -8.81
C ASP A 155 -14.84 -7.28 -9.69
N ASP A 156 -13.80 -6.46 -9.66
CA ASP A 156 -12.54 -6.72 -10.36
C ASP A 156 -11.32 -6.84 -9.42
N ALA A 157 -11.58 -7.02 -8.12
CA ALA A 157 -10.54 -7.12 -7.09
C ALA A 157 -9.58 -5.92 -7.13
N GLY A 158 -10.13 -4.70 -7.14
CA GLY A 158 -9.33 -3.47 -7.19
C GLY A 158 -8.47 -3.39 -8.44
N GLY A 159 -8.99 -3.69 -9.61
CA GLY A 159 -8.27 -3.63 -10.89
C GLY A 159 -7.33 -4.81 -11.17
N ASN A 160 -7.26 -5.81 -10.29
CA ASN A 160 -6.45 -7.01 -10.53
C ASN A 160 -7.00 -7.86 -11.70
N ALA A 161 -8.31 -7.88 -11.89
CA ALA A 161 -8.94 -8.55 -13.03
C ALA A 161 -8.95 -7.68 -14.31
N TYR A 162 -8.67 -6.38 -14.21
CA TYR A 162 -8.69 -5.45 -15.35
C TYR A 162 -7.33 -5.46 -16.08
N GLN A 163 -7.28 -6.16 -17.22
CA GLN A 163 -6.04 -6.31 -18.01
C GLN A 163 -5.83 -5.11 -18.94
N VAL A 164 -4.59 -4.63 -19.01
CA VAL A 164 -4.17 -3.48 -19.82
C VAL A 164 -2.85 -3.77 -20.55
N GLN A 165 -2.58 -2.98 -21.59
CA GLN A 165 -1.27 -2.94 -22.26
C GLN A 165 -0.48 -1.73 -21.75
N PHE A 166 0.69 -1.99 -21.18
CA PHE A 166 1.61 -0.95 -20.68
C PHE A 166 3.01 -1.22 -21.20
N GLN A 167 3.61 -0.25 -21.90
CA GLN A 167 4.97 -0.35 -22.49
C GLN A 167 5.17 -1.64 -23.34
N GLY A 168 4.15 -2.02 -24.11
CA GLY A 168 4.21 -3.21 -24.97
C GLY A 168 4.03 -4.54 -24.23
N GLN A 169 3.71 -4.54 -22.95
CA GLN A 169 3.47 -5.73 -22.13
C GLN A 169 2.05 -5.76 -21.56
N GLY A 170 1.47 -6.96 -21.50
CA GLY A 170 0.20 -7.18 -20.78
C GLY A 170 0.43 -7.22 -19.27
N MET A 171 -0.38 -6.47 -18.53
CA MET A 171 -0.44 -6.55 -17.08
C MET A 171 -1.81 -6.13 -16.55
N ASN A 172 -2.08 -6.30 -15.26
CA ASN A 172 -3.31 -5.78 -14.68
C ASN A 172 -3.15 -4.30 -14.28
N LEU A 173 -4.27 -3.57 -14.22
CA LEU A 173 -4.30 -2.15 -13.88
C LEU A 173 -3.75 -1.89 -12.46
N HIS A 174 -4.05 -2.77 -11.51
CA HIS A 174 -3.55 -2.68 -10.15
C HIS A 174 -2.02 -2.57 -10.12
N ARG A 175 -1.31 -3.48 -10.82
CA ARG A 175 0.16 -3.46 -10.90
C ARG A 175 0.70 -2.21 -11.61
N VAL A 176 -0.02 -1.66 -12.57
CA VAL A 176 0.36 -0.38 -13.21
C VAL A 176 0.41 0.71 -12.16
N TRP A 177 -0.60 0.78 -11.27
CA TRP A 177 -0.66 1.77 -10.21
C TRP A 177 0.36 1.50 -9.10
N ASP A 178 0.55 0.25 -8.69
CA ASP A 178 1.51 -0.11 -7.65
C ASP A 178 2.95 0.30 -8.01
N SER A 179 3.34 0.10 -9.26
CA SER A 179 4.75 0.24 -9.65
C SER A 179 4.95 0.88 -11.02
N GLY A 180 4.12 0.54 -11.99
CA GLY A 180 4.31 0.93 -13.39
C GLY A 180 4.43 2.45 -13.56
N LEU A 181 3.44 3.20 -13.08
CA LEU A 181 3.40 4.65 -13.16
C LEU A 181 4.59 5.28 -12.46
N LEU A 182 4.86 4.89 -11.21
CA LEU A 182 5.93 5.47 -10.41
C LEU A 182 7.31 5.24 -11.02
N ASN A 183 7.53 4.04 -11.59
CA ASN A 183 8.80 3.70 -12.24
C ASN A 183 9.08 4.55 -13.48
N THR A 184 8.06 5.16 -14.13
CA THR A 184 8.27 6.07 -15.25
C THR A 184 9.06 7.33 -14.87
N ARG A 185 9.08 7.70 -13.57
CA ARG A 185 9.90 8.81 -13.06
C ARG A 185 11.40 8.56 -13.13
N GLY A 186 11.84 7.30 -13.14
CA GLY A 186 13.25 6.94 -13.12
C GLY A 186 14.00 7.35 -11.86
N LEU A 187 13.29 7.58 -10.75
CA LEU A 187 13.84 8.01 -9.46
C LEU A 187 13.86 6.87 -8.45
N ASN A 188 14.86 6.86 -7.57
CA ASN A 188 14.81 6.02 -6.37
C ASN A 188 13.93 6.66 -5.30
N GLY A 189 13.56 5.90 -4.25
CA GLY A 189 12.63 6.35 -3.22
C GLY A 189 13.04 7.65 -2.53
N LYS A 190 14.34 7.81 -2.20
CA LYS A 190 14.86 9.02 -1.56
C LYS A 190 14.74 10.26 -2.45
N ALA A 191 15.17 10.15 -3.71
CA ALA A 191 15.09 11.26 -4.66
C ALA A 191 13.64 11.62 -5.00
N TYR A 192 12.77 10.61 -5.10
CA TYR A 192 11.36 10.83 -5.36
C TYR A 192 10.68 11.54 -4.17
N ALA A 193 10.92 11.08 -2.94
CA ALA A 193 10.41 11.74 -1.74
C ALA A 193 10.89 13.19 -1.63
N GLN A 194 12.19 13.45 -1.91
CA GLN A 194 12.73 14.82 -1.90
C GLN A 194 12.04 15.73 -2.92
N ARG A 195 11.78 15.22 -4.13
CA ARG A 195 11.06 15.96 -5.16
C ARG A 195 9.64 16.29 -4.70
N LEU A 196 8.89 15.30 -4.21
CA LEU A 196 7.51 15.47 -3.77
C LEU A 196 7.40 16.43 -2.57
N ASP A 197 8.34 16.37 -1.64
CA ASP A 197 8.42 17.26 -0.49
C ASP A 197 8.63 18.72 -0.90
N ALA A 198 9.51 18.96 -1.90
CA ALA A 198 9.77 20.29 -2.44
C ALA A 198 8.56 20.92 -3.18
N GLU A 199 7.67 20.10 -3.73
CA GLU A 199 6.42 20.55 -4.36
C GLU A 199 5.39 21.03 -3.33
N GLY A 200 5.58 20.67 -2.06
CA GLY A 200 4.67 20.97 -0.95
C GLY A 200 3.39 20.13 -0.97
N ILE A 201 2.68 20.16 0.12
CA ILE A 201 1.37 19.51 0.28
C ILE A 201 0.38 20.58 0.74
N ALA A 202 -0.81 20.60 0.15
CA ALA A 202 -1.89 21.42 0.67
C ALA A 202 -2.15 21.05 2.14
N PRO A 203 -2.44 22.03 3.02
CA PRO A 203 -2.77 21.73 4.41
C PRO A 203 -3.91 20.72 4.49
N LEU A 204 -3.66 19.59 5.14
CA LEU A 204 -4.68 18.61 5.46
C LEU A 204 -5.16 18.85 6.90
N PRO A 205 -6.43 18.61 7.21
CA PRO A 205 -6.86 18.62 8.60
C PRO A 205 -6.10 17.50 9.35
N PRO A 206 -5.59 17.77 10.56
CA PRO A 206 -4.89 16.75 11.34
C PRO A 206 -5.85 15.60 11.66
N PRO A 207 -5.38 14.37 11.66
CA PRO A 207 -6.19 13.24 12.09
C PRO A 207 -6.52 13.37 13.58
N ILE A 208 -7.77 13.06 13.95
CA ILE A 208 -8.25 13.08 15.31
C ILE A 208 -8.41 11.64 15.78
N ALA A 209 -7.84 11.31 16.92
CA ALA A 209 -8.10 10.00 17.55
C ALA A 209 -9.57 9.92 18.04
N PRO A 210 -10.24 8.76 17.94
CA PRO A 210 -9.74 7.48 17.43
C PRO A 210 -9.60 7.46 15.91
N PHE A 211 -8.58 6.75 15.40
CA PHE A 211 -8.15 6.76 13.99
C PHE A 211 -9.05 5.96 13.03
N ASP A 212 -10.12 5.34 13.50
CA ASP A 212 -11.09 4.62 12.68
C ASP A 212 -11.79 5.55 11.66
N LYS A 213 -12.20 6.75 12.10
CA LYS A 213 -12.84 7.73 11.24
C LYS A 213 -11.92 8.27 10.14
N PRO A 214 -10.69 8.74 10.43
CA PRO A 214 -9.76 9.12 9.40
C PRO A 214 -9.45 8.00 8.40
N ALA A 215 -9.22 6.77 8.85
CA ALA A 215 -8.94 5.65 7.97
C ALA A 215 -10.12 5.36 7.01
N ALA A 216 -11.36 5.40 7.49
CA ALA A 216 -12.54 5.27 6.65
C ALA A 216 -12.62 6.37 5.59
N GLN A 217 -12.36 7.63 5.99
CA GLN A 217 -12.34 8.76 5.07
C GLN A 217 -11.26 8.60 3.99
N TRP A 218 -10.05 8.18 4.35
CA TRP A 218 -8.95 7.96 3.40
C TRP A 218 -9.27 6.87 2.38
N ALA A 219 -9.95 5.79 2.82
CA ALA A 219 -10.45 4.77 1.93
C ALA A 219 -11.52 5.31 0.96
N GLU A 220 -12.46 6.11 1.47
CA GLU A 220 -13.50 6.74 0.64
C GLU A 220 -12.90 7.68 -0.41
N GLU A 221 -11.89 8.49 -0.04
CA GLU A 221 -11.16 9.36 -0.98
C GLU A 221 -10.47 8.54 -2.08
N SER A 222 -9.76 7.46 -1.72
CA SER A 222 -9.10 6.56 -2.66
C SER A 222 -10.09 5.88 -3.60
N CYS A 223 -11.23 5.42 -3.07
CA CYS A 223 -12.30 4.85 -3.87
C CYS A 223 -12.89 5.85 -4.88
N GLN A 224 -13.05 7.12 -4.50
CA GLN A 224 -13.55 8.14 -5.43
C GLN A 224 -12.61 8.34 -6.62
N ILE A 225 -11.30 8.34 -6.38
CA ILE A 225 -10.29 8.42 -7.46
C ILE A 225 -10.37 7.18 -8.36
N THR A 226 -10.56 5.99 -7.78
CA THR A 226 -10.67 4.73 -8.53
C THR A 226 -11.71 4.78 -9.64
N ARG A 227 -12.77 5.57 -9.51
CA ARG A 227 -13.84 5.69 -10.53
C ARG A 227 -13.35 6.20 -11.89
N ASP A 228 -12.32 7.03 -11.88
CA ASP A 228 -11.91 7.80 -13.06
C ASP A 228 -10.62 7.26 -13.71
N ILE A 229 -9.93 6.31 -13.08
CA ILE A 229 -8.60 5.84 -13.50
C ILE A 229 -8.60 4.61 -14.44
N TYR A 230 -9.77 4.08 -14.80
CA TYR A 230 -9.87 2.93 -15.71
C TYR A 230 -9.78 3.37 -17.18
N PRO A 231 -8.73 2.98 -17.94
CA PRO A 231 -8.61 3.35 -19.34
C PRO A 231 -9.61 2.56 -20.21
N ALA A 232 -10.57 3.24 -20.83
CA ALA A 232 -11.65 2.61 -21.62
C ALA A 232 -11.15 1.72 -22.78
N ASN A 233 -9.94 1.97 -23.28
CA ASN A 233 -9.32 1.23 -24.38
C ASN A 233 -8.34 0.15 -23.93
N HIS A 234 -8.25 -0.12 -22.62
CA HIS A 234 -7.29 -1.06 -22.02
C HIS A 234 -5.81 -0.77 -22.37
N LYS A 235 -5.46 0.49 -22.63
CA LYS A 235 -4.09 0.91 -22.93
C LYS A 235 -3.63 1.99 -21.97
N ILE A 236 -2.42 1.82 -21.49
CA ILE A 236 -1.68 2.83 -20.72
C ILE A 236 -0.69 3.46 -21.68
N ASP A 237 -1.11 4.50 -22.35
CA ASP A 237 -0.30 5.33 -23.25
C ASP A 237 0.29 6.55 -22.51
N GLN A 238 1.02 7.38 -23.24
CA GLN A 238 1.64 8.57 -22.62
C GLN A 238 0.59 9.54 -22.09
N ALA A 239 -0.54 9.69 -22.75
CA ALA A 239 -1.62 10.58 -22.30
C ALA A 239 -2.20 10.12 -20.95
N TYR A 240 -2.37 8.80 -20.77
CA TYR A 240 -2.77 8.23 -19.47
C TYR A 240 -1.71 8.49 -18.39
N ILE A 241 -0.42 8.27 -18.70
CA ILE A 241 0.68 8.52 -17.77
C ILE A 241 0.71 10.00 -17.36
N ASP A 242 0.59 10.91 -18.31
CA ASP A 242 0.60 12.35 -18.06
C ASP A 242 -0.58 12.82 -17.19
N ALA A 243 -1.73 12.15 -17.31
CA ALA A 243 -2.92 12.43 -16.51
C ALA A 243 -2.82 11.83 -15.10
N GLU A 244 -2.42 10.54 -14.97
CA GLU A 244 -2.58 9.80 -13.73
C GLU A 244 -1.33 9.82 -12.83
N LEU A 245 -0.14 10.06 -13.37
CA LEU A 245 1.06 10.14 -12.56
C LEU A 245 1.05 11.33 -11.57
N PRO A 246 0.51 12.53 -11.91
CA PRO A 246 0.28 13.59 -10.92
C PRO A 246 -0.72 13.20 -9.82
N VAL A 247 -1.73 12.39 -10.13
CA VAL A 247 -2.67 11.88 -9.13
C VAL A 247 -1.95 10.93 -8.18
N ALA A 248 -1.15 9.99 -8.70
CA ALA A 248 -0.32 9.11 -7.89
C ALA A 248 0.67 9.90 -7.01
N ASP A 249 1.34 10.91 -7.55
CA ASP A 249 2.23 11.82 -6.82
C ASP A 249 1.50 12.50 -5.65
N SER A 250 0.27 12.98 -5.87
CA SER A 250 -0.55 13.58 -4.82
C SER A 250 -0.89 12.60 -3.71
N ARG A 251 -1.30 11.37 -4.08
CA ARG A 251 -1.63 10.33 -3.10
C ARG A 251 -0.42 9.91 -2.25
N LEU A 252 0.78 9.84 -2.84
CA LEU A 252 2.03 9.57 -2.11
C LEU A 252 2.35 10.69 -1.10
N ARG A 253 2.18 11.97 -1.48
CA ARG A 253 2.38 13.12 -0.58
C ARG A 253 1.40 13.09 0.59
N GLU A 254 0.12 12.88 0.30
CA GLU A 254 -0.93 12.78 1.33
C GLU A 254 -0.66 11.62 2.29
N ALA A 255 -0.29 10.46 1.77
CA ALA A 255 0.08 9.28 2.56
C ALA A 255 1.26 9.58 3.49
N GLY A 256 2.35 10.17 2.95
CA GLY A 256 3.53 10.52 3.74
C GLY A 256 3.22 11.50 4.87
N ARG A 257 2.44 12.54 4.58
CA ARG A 257 2.03 13.50 5.59
C ARG A 257 1.13 12.87 6.66
N ARG A 258 0.09 12.15 6.25
CA ARG A 258 -0.84 11.50 7.17
C ARG A 258 -0.13 10.45 8.04
N LEU A 259 0.83 9.74 7.46
CA LEU A 259 1.69 8.83 8.23
C LEU A 259 2.48 9.58 9.32
N ALA A 260 3.12 10.70 8.97
CA ALA A 260 3.82 11.50 9.98
C ALA A 260 2.88 11.99 11.09
N GLU A 261 1.69 12.47 10.72
CA GLU A 261 0.69 12.97 11.68
C GLU A 261 0.23 11.88 12.65
N VAL A 262 -0.10 10.67 12.17
CA VAL A 262 -0.52 9.57 13.06
C VAL A 262 0.61 9.04 13.91
N LEU A 263 1.85 9.00 13.39
CA LEU A 263 3.03 8.64 14.18
C LEU A 263 3.31 9.68 15.26
N ASN A 264 3.25 10.97 14.92
CA ASN A 264 3.42 12.06 15.87
C ASN A 264 2.41 11.98 17.01
N LEU A 265 1.15 11.72 16.70
CA LEU A 265 0.10 11.57 17.72
C LEU A 265 0.25 10.30 18.57
N ALA A 266 0.59 9.16 17.97
CA ALA A 266 0.73 7.89 18.68
C ALA A 266 1.96 7.87 19.62
N LEU A 267 3.02 8.62 19.27
CA LEU A 267 4.32 8.58 19.94
C LEU A 267 4.65 9.85 20.74
N GLN A 268 3.76 10.85 20.81
CA GLN A 268 4.01 12.14 21.48
C GLN A 268 4.16 12.07 23.00
N ASN A 269 3.69 11.00 23.66
CA ASN A 269 3.69 10.84 25.12
C ASN A 269 4.87 9.97 25.56
N GLY A 270 6.08 10.35 25.18
CA GLY A 270 7.32 9.76 25.59
C GLY A 270 7.96 10.44 26.77
#